data_1c035df8224700d8f8f442f78e757409
#
_entry.id   1c035df8224700d8f8f442f78e757409
#
_cell.length_a   1.000
_cell.length_b   1.000
_cell.length_c   1.000
_cell.angle_alpha   90.00
_cell.angle_beta   90.00
_cell.angle_gamma   90.00
#
_symmetry.space_group_name_H-M   'P 1'
#
loop_
_entity.id
_entity.type
_entity.pdbx_description
1 polymer ?
#
loop_
_entity_poly.entity_id
_entity_poly.type
_entity_poly.pdbx_seq_one_letter_code
_entity_poly.pdbx_strand_id
1 'polypeptide(L)'
;MNTLLIDTTYESCSASIVDNNMHCHYSFNDANKLQSETITEVVFDTIDKSGVSLKDIKNIIVTNGPGNFTSIRVGVSFALGVAKGISLPLYSLSSLELLSIFSNKEISIDKKFISIMPSRAEEFFVQAFDN
;
A
#
# COMPACT_ATOMS: atom_id res chain seq x y z
N MET A 1 8.38 -2.53 -15.33
CA MET A 1 8.05 -1.11 -15.06
C MET A 1 8.06 -0.92 -13.55
N ASN A 2 8.94 -0.05 -13.02
CA ASN A 2 9.11 0.12 -11.56
C ASN A 2 7.89 0.84 -10.97
N THR A 3 7.27 0.24 -9.97
CA THR A 3 6.07 0.77 -9.31
C THR A 3 6.30 0.85 -7.81
N LEU A 4 6.08 2.02 -7.22
CA LEU A 4 6.08 2.24 -5.78
C LEU A 4 4.66 2.07 -5.23
N LEU A 5 4.48 1.23 -4.24
CA LEU A 5 3.24 1.08 -3.48
C LEU A 5 3.46 1.56 -2.06
N ILE A 6 2.49 2.31 -1.52
CA ILE A 6 2.49 2.86 -0.16
C ILE A 6 1.20 2.44 0.53
N ASP A 7 1.33 1.85 1.72
CA ASP A 7 0.19 1.48 2.55
C ASP A 7 0.37 2.00 3.98
N THR A 8 -0.66 2.72 4.43
CA THR A 8 -0.75 3.26 5.80
C THR A 8 -2.11 2.96 6.44
N THR A 9 -2.87 2.05 5.87
CA THR A 9 -4.27 1.83 6.25
C THR A 9 -4.45 1.06 7.55
N TYR A 10 -3.40 0.35 7.98
CA TYR A 10 -3.40 -0.45 9.20
C TYR A 10 -2.39 0.08 10.24
N GLU A 11 -1.93 -0.76 11.15
CA GLU A 11 -1.09 -0.36 12.30
C GLU A 11 0.30 0.16 11.90
N SER A 12 0.87 -0.38 10.84
CA SER A 12 2.21 -0.01 10.36
C SER A 12 2.14 0.76 9.04
N CYS A 13 3.12 1.64 8.83
CA CYS A 13 3.40 2.19 7.52
C CYS A 13 4.29 1.22 6.75
N SER A 14 3.92 0.89 5.53
CA SER A 14 4.74 0.07 4.65
C SER A 14 4.89 0.68 3.27
N ALA A 15 6.01 0.39 2.63
CA ALA A 15 6.24 0.71 1.23
C ALA A 15 6.86 -0.50 0.52
N SER A 16 6.56 -0.65 -0.76
CA SER A 16 7.19 -1.66 -1.60
C SER A 16 7.46 -1.12 -3.00
N ILE A 17 8.54 -1.60 -3.61
CA ILE A 17 8.85 -1.37 -5.02
C ILE A 17 8.83 -2.72 -5.73
N VAL A 18 8.01 -2.81 -6.77
CA VAL A 18 8.08 -3.89 -7.75
C VAL A 18 8.89 -3.41 -8.93
N ASP A 19 10.04 -4.03 -9.16
CA ASP A 19 10.97 -3.67 -10.23
C ASP A 19 10.57 -4.23 -11.61
N ASN A 20 11.36 -3.91 -12.64
CA ASN A 20 11.14 -4.39 -14.00
C ASN A 20 11.20 -5.92 -14.15
N ASN A 21 11.87 -6.61 -13.23
CA ASN A 21 12.04 -8.06 -13.20
C ASN A 21 11.01 -8.76 -12.30
N MET A 22 10.00 -8.01 -11.83
CA MET A 22 8.98 -8.48 -10.88
C MET A 22 9.53 -8.85 -9.49
N HIS A 23 10.73 -8.36 -9.13
CA HIS A 23 11.22 -8.48 -7.76
C HIS A 23 10.52 -7.44 -6.88
N CYS A 24 10.12 -7.86 -5.70
CA CYS A 24 9.48 -7.01 -4.72
C CYS A 24 10.47 -6.67 -3.59
N HIS A 25 10.77 -5.38 -3.43
CA HIS A 25 11.55 -4.84 -2.33
C HIS A 25 10.61 -4.08 -1.40
N TYR A 26 10.70 -4.31 -0.10
CA TYR A 26 9.79 -3.68 0.84
C TYR A 26 10.45 -3.26 2.14
N SER A 27 9.86 -2.28 2.79
CA SER A 27 10.17 -1.84 4.14
C SER A 27 8.89 -1.49 4.88
N PHE A 28 8.92 -1.60 6.18
CA PHE A 28 7.82 -1.21 7.06
C PHE A 28 8.39 -0.68 8.38
N ASN A 29 7.63 0.16 9.07
CA ASN A 29 7.97 0.60 10.41
C ASN A 29 7.34 -0.31 11.47
N ASP A 30 7.85 -0.21 12.70
CA ASP A 30 7.20 -0.79 13.88
C ASP A 30 5.86 -0.08 14.15
N ALA A 31 4.81 -0.84 14.47
CA ALA A 31 3.46 -0.35 14.76
C ALA A 31 3.38 0.68 15.90
N ASN A 32 4.42 0.80 16.72
CA ASN A 32 4.47 1.74 17.83
C ASN A 32 4.87 3.18 17.44
N LYS A 33 5.20 3.43 16.17
CA LYS A 33 5.59 4.76 15.68
C LYS A 33 4.46 5.41 14.87
N LEU A 34 4.33 6.74 15.00
CA LEU A 34 3.38 7.48 14.19
C LEU A 34 3.75 7.41 12.71
N GLN A 35 2.82 7.06 11.88
CA GLN A 35 3.07 6.90 10.43
C GLN A 35 3.48 8.20 9.75
N SER A 36 2.99 9.36 10.25
CA SER A 36 3.40 10.69 9.78
C SER A 36 4.89 10.99 10.01
N GLU A 37 5.49 10.38 11.01
CA GLU A 37 6.91 10.56 11.35
C GLU A 37 7.82 9.61 10.57
N THR A 38 7.29 8.45 10.17
CA THR A 38 8.09 7.35 9.62
C THR A 38 7.91 7.12 8.12
N ILE A 39 6.82 7.63 7.50
CA ILE A 39 6.50 7.36 6.10
C ILE A 39 7.65 7.72 5.13
N THR A 40 8.32 8.84 5.39
CA THR A 40 9.44 9.28 4.56
C THR A 40 10.61 8.31 4.66
N GLU A 41 10.99 7.92 5.89
CA GLU A 41 12.04 6.95 6.16
C GLU A 41 11.76 5.60 5.51
N VAL A 42 10.54 5.07 5.67
CA VAL A 42 10.11 3.78 5.10
C VAL A 42 10.18 3.79 3.57
N VAL A 43 9.72 4.87 2.94
CA VAL A 43 9.77 4.97 1.47
C VAL A 43 11.20 5.06 0.97
N PHE A 44 12.06 5.88 1.58
CA PHE A 44 13.46 5.99 1.17
C PHE A 44 14.25 4.71 1.43
N ASP A 45 14.05 4.04 2.56
CA ASP A 45 14.67 2.74 2.84
C ASP A 45 14.26 1.68 1.79
N THR A 46 13.00 1.70 1.35
CA THR A 46 12.53 0.82 0.27
C THR A 46 13.22 1.13 -1.05
N ILE A 47 13.38 2.41 -1.40
CA ILE A 47 14.09 2.85 -2.61
C ILE A 47 15.55 2.37 -2.56
N ASP A 48 16.24 2.60 -1.46
CA ASP A 48 17.64 2.20 -1.27
C ASP A 48 17.80 0.67 -1.37
N LYS A 49 16.95 -0.10 -0.71
CA LYS A 49 16.96 -1.58 -0.79
C LYS A 49 16.70 -2.12 -2.19
N SER A 50 15.87 -1.44 -2.95
CA SER A 50 15.54 -1.87 -4.31
C SER A 50 16.66 -1.60 -5.32
N GLY A 51 17.56 -0.65 -5.03
CA GLY A 51 18.53 -0.12 -6.00
C GLY A 51 17.89 0.64 -7.17
N VAL A 52 16.57 0.84 -7.14
CA VAL A 52 15.83 1.60 -8.17
C VAL A 52 15.95 3.09 -7.87
N SER A 53 16.41 3.88 -8.82
CA SER A 53 16.41 5.34 -8.67
C SER A 53 14.98 5.88 -8.66
N LEU A 54 14.73 6.92 -7.86
CA LEU A 54 13.44 7.62 -7.84
C LEU A 54 12.98 8.07 -9.25
N LYS A 55 13.92 8.41 -10.12
CA LYS A 55 13.67 8.80 -11.52
C LYS A 55 13.18 7.64 -12.39
N ASP A 56 13.47 6.41 -11.99
CA ASP A 56 13.11 5.21 -12.72
C ASP A 56 11.77 4.63 -12.28
N ILE A 57 11.19 5.14 -11.21
CA ILE A 57 9.81 4.85 -10.81
C ILE A 57 8.88 5.44 -11.87
N LYS A 58 7.87 4.69 -12.28
CA LYS A 58 6.93 5.08 -13.35
C LYS A 58 5.49 5.25 -12.85
N ASN A 59 5.15 4.58 -11.75
CA ASN A 59 3.83 4.68 -11.14
C ASN A 59 3.96 4.71 -9.63
N ILE A 60 2.98 5.35 -8.99
CA ILE A 60 2.76 5.29 -7.56
C ILE A 60 1.36 4.72 -7.33
N ILE A 61 1.25 3.75 -6.41
CA ILE A 61 -0.02 3.20 -5.93
C ILE A 61 -0.10 3.49 -4.43
N VAL A 62 -1.25 3.93 -3.96
CA VAL A 62 -1.50 4.12 -2.53
C VAL A 62 -2.79 3.42 -2.13
N THR A 63 -2.81 2.78 -0.96
CA THR A 63 -4.04 2.27 -0.39
C THR A 63 -4.89 3.42 0.14
N ASN A 64 -6.17 3.44 -0.25
CA ASN A 64 -7.12 4.51 0.11
C ASN A 64 -8.16 4.07 1.16
N GLY A 65 -7.92 2.94 1.82
CA GLY A 65 -8.81 2.37 2.83
C GLY A 65 -9.69 1.23 2.30
N PRO A 66 -10.56 0.71 3.13
CA PRO A 66 -10.84 1.14 4.50
C PRO A 66 -9.67 0.91 5.47
N GLY A 67 -9.69 1.61 6.61
CA GLY A 67 -8.66 1.52 7.64
C GLY A 67 -8.68 2.72 8.60
N ASN A 68 -7.55 2.98 9.25
CA ASN A 68 -7.43 4.13 10.15
C ASN A 68 -7.49 5.45 9.37
N PHE A 69 -8.48 6.28 9.67
CA PHE A 69 -8.76 7.53 8.93
C PHE A 69 -7.57 8.50 8.89
N THR A 70 -6.92 8.72 10.03
CA THR A 70 -5.76 9.62 10.09
C THR A 70 -4.60 9.09 9.27
N SER A 71 -4.32 7.81 9.39
CA SER A 71 -3.23 7.13 8.69
C SER A 71 -3.43 7.11 7.18
N ILE A 72 -4.65 6.83 6.71
CA ILE A 72 -5.00 6.91 5.28
C ILE A 72 -4.68 8.31 4.72
N ARG A 73 -5.05 9.38 5.45
CA ARG A 73 -4.76 10.75 5.00
C ARG A 73 -3.27 11.03 4.92
N VAL A 74 -2.47 10.50 5.85
CA VAL A 74 -1.01 10.62 5.81
C VAL A 74 -0.47 9.97 4.53
N GLY A 75 -0.82 8.72 4.28
CA GLY A 75 -0.35 7.97 3.10
C GLY A 75 -0.76 8.62 1.79
N VAL A 76 -2.05 8.96 1.65
CA VAL A 76 -2.58 9.59 0.43
C VAL A 76 -1.97 10.97 0.19
N SER A 77 -1.83 11.81 1.23
CA SER A 77 -1.21 13.13 1.09
C SER A 77 0.26 13.04 0.70
N PHE A 78 1.01 12.12 1.31
CA PHE A 78 2.41 11.86 0.98
C PHE A 78 2.55 11.38 -0.47
N ALA A 79 1.78 10.35 -0.86
CA ALA A 79 1.82 9.80 -2.21
C ALA A 79 1.46 10.86 -3.27
N LEU A 80 0.45 11.70 -2.99
CA LEU A 80 0.06 12.80 -3.88
C LEU A 80 1.16 13.85 -4.00
N GLY A 81 1.82 14.20 -2.88
CA GLY A 81 2.95 15.13 -2.87
C GLY A 81 4.12 14.63 -3.72
N VAL A 82 4.51 13.37 -3.53
CA VAL A 82 5.56 12.72 -4.33
C VAL A 82 5.17 12.66 -5.80
N ALA A 83 3.97 12.15 -6.12
CA ALA A 83 3.49 12.02 -7.49
C ALA A 83 3.49 13.35 -8.25
N LYS A 84 3.02 14.42 -7.61
CA LYS A 84 3.05 15.77 -8.20
C LYS A 84 4.46 16.33 -8.32
N GLY A 85 5.32 16.10 -7.31
CA GLY A 85 6.69 16.61 -7.30
C GLY A 85 7.56 16.06 -8.42
N ILE A 86 7.32 14.82 -8.84
CA ILE A 86 8.08 14.15 -9.91
C ILE A 86 7.23 13.84 -11.16
N SER A 87 6.02 14.39 -11.23
CA SER A 87 5.10 14.27 -12.39
C SER A 87 4.78 12.82 -12.77
N LEU A 88 4.50 11.96 -11.78
CA LEU A 88 4.11 10.57 -12.01
C LEU A 88 2.60 10.36 -11.83
N PRO A 89 2.02 9.37 -12.53
CA PRO A 89 0.66 8.95 -12.28
C PRO A 89 0.53 8.33 -10.89
N LEU A 90 -0.56 8.67 -10.19
CA LEU A 90 -0.95 8.12 -8.91
C LEU A 90 -2.23 7.32 -9.06
N TYR A 91 -2.20 6.09 -8.59
CA TYR A 91 -3.34 5.19 -8.54
C TYR A 91 -3.71 4.88 -7.10
N SER A 92 -4.95 4.54 -6.86
CA SER A 92 -5.42 4.07 -5.55
C SER A 92 -5.93 2.64 -5.62
N LEU A 93 -5.75 1.92 -4.51
CA LEU A 93 -6.21 0.55 -4.34
C LEU A 93 -6.93 0.43 -2.99
N SER A 94 -8.08 -0.25 -2.97
CA SER A 94 -8.77 -0.54 -1.72
C SER A 94 -7.99 -1.58 -0.89
N SER A 95 -7.94 -1.40 0.43
CA SER A 95 -7.34 -2.39 1.33
C SER A 95 -8.04 -3.75 1.25
N LEU A 96 -9.35 -3.78 1.01
CA LEU A 96 -10.10 -5.02 0.83
C LEU A 96 -9.81 -5.69 -0.52
N GLU A 97 -9.59 -4.90 -1.58
CA GLU A 97 -9.11 -5.41 -2.88
C GLU A 97 -7.70 -5.99 -2.76
N LEU A 98 -6.81 -5.32 -2.04
CA LEU A 98 -5.46 -5.82 -1.78
C LEU A 98 -5.49 -7.18 -1.07
N LEU A 99 -6.31 -7.31 -0.02
CA LEU A 99 -6.53 -8.59 0.66
C LEU A 99 -7.08 -9.66 -0.28
N SER A 100 -8.02 -9.30 -1.17
CA SER A 100 -8.61 -10.23 -2.12
C SER A 100 -7.58 -10.80 -3.09
N ILE A 101 -6.68 -9.96 -3.59
CA ILE A 101 -5.61 -10.35 -4.52
C ILE A 101 -4.65 -11.33 -3.82
N PHE A 102 -4.25 -11.05 -2.58
CA PHE A 102 -3.41 -11.94 -1.80
C PHE A 102 -4.07 -13.29 -1.55
N SER A 103 -5.32 -13.29 -1.10
CA SER A 103 -6.06 -14.52 -0.79
C SER A 103 -6.25 -15.39 -2.03
N ASN A 104 -6.54 -14.80 -3.18
CA ASN A 104 -6.75 -15.54 -4.43
C ASN A 104 -5.46 -16.22 -4.92
N LYS A 105 -4.31 -15.56 -4.75
CA LYS A 105 -3.01 -16.12 -5.12
C LYS A 105 -2.61 -17.33 -4.27
N GLU A 106 -2.95 -17.30 -2.97
CA GLU A 106 -2.59 -18.38 -2.03
C GLU A 106 -3.57 -19.56 -2.07
N ILE A 107 -4.85 -19.34 -2.33
CA ILE A 107 -5.91 -20.32 -2.11
C ILE A 107 -6.57 -20.80 -3.43
N SER A 108 -6.27 -20.18 -4.58
CA SER A 108 -6.92 -20.47 -5.89
C SER A 108 -8.45 -20.51 -5.76
N ILE A 109 -9.03 -19.39 -5.37
CA ILE A 109 -10.48 -19.29 -5.12
C ILE A 109 -11.21 -19.14 -6.46
N ASP A 110 -11.84 -20.21 -6.94
CA ASP A 110 -12.73 -20.21 -8.13
C ASP A 110 -14.18 -19.80 -7.80
N LYS A 111 -14.40 -19.16 -6.66
CA LYS A 111 -15.75 -18.86 -6.15
C LYS A 111 -15.82 -17.46 -5.59
N LYS A 112 -17.07 -17.00 -5.38
CA LYS A 112 -17.35 -15.79 -4.62
C LYS A 112 -16.75 -15.88 -3.21
N PHE A 113 -16.08 -14.82 -2.78
CA PHE A 113 -15.51 -14.74 -1.45
C PHE A 113 -15.68 -13.34 -0.86
N ILE A 114 -15.43 -13.22 0.42
CA ILE A 114 -15.59 -11.98 1.17
C ILE A 114 -14.26 -11.64 1.83
N SER A 115 -13.76 -10.43 1.58
CA SER A 115 -12.67 -9.84 2.37
C SER A 115 -13.24 -9.11 3.58
N ILE A 116 -12.66 -9.33 4.74
CA ILE A 116 -13.08 -8.72 6.00
C ILE A 116 -11.88 -8.10 6.70
N MET A 117 -12.03 -6.85 7.12
CA MET A 117 -11.04 -6.16 7.95
C MET A 117 -11.70 -5.62 9.23
N PRO A 118 -11.03 -5.69 10.39
CA PRO A 118 -11.55 -5.09 11.60
C PRO A 118 -11.65 -3.56 11.45
N SER A 119 -12.70 -2.99 12.03
CA SER A 119 -12.93 -1.55 12.18
C SER A 119 -12.73 -1.17 13.64
N ARG A 120 -13.70 -0.49 14.24
CA ARG A 120 -13.69 -0.11 15.64
C ARG A 120 -14.66 -0.98 16.43
N ALA A 121 -14.30 -1.31 17.65
CA ALA A 121 -15.11 -2.17 18.55
C ALA A 121 -15.44 -3.52 17.87
N GLU A 122 -16.72 -3.84 17.70
CA GLU A 122 -17.21 -5.08 17.09
C GLU A 122 -17.62 -4.91 15.62
N GLU A 123 -17.17 -3.84 14.95
CA GLU A 123 -17.49 -3.54 13.57
C GLU A 123 -16.42 -4.06 12.61
N PHE A 124 -16.82 -4.36 11.38
CA PHE A 124 -15.94 -4.84 10.32
C PHE A 124 -16.21 -4.12 9.01
N PHE A 125 -15.16 -3.84 8.24
CA PHE A 125 -15.27 -3.52 6.83
C PHE A 125 -15.38 -4.82 6.04
N VAL A 126 -16.32 -4.87 5.11
CA VAL A 126 -16.64 -6.11 4.38
C VAL A 126 -16.83 -5.78 2.91
N GLN A 127 -16.25 -6.59 2.03
CA GLN A 127 -16.46 -6.49 0.58
C GLN A 127 -16.52 -7.89 -0.02
N ALA A 128 -17.57 -8.13 -0.82
CA ALA A 128 -17.70 -9.35 -1.59
C ALA A 128 -17.04 -9.21 -2.96
N PHE A 129 -16.42 -10.27 -3.42
CA PHE A 129 -15.76 -10.38 -4.72
C PHE A 129 -16.33 -11.57 -5.49
N ASP A 130 -16.47 -11.39 -6.79
CA ASP A 130 -16.89 -12.39 -7.75
C ASP A 130 -15.78 -12.55 -8.78
N ASN A 131 -15.20 -13.74 -8.88
CA ASN A 131 -14.15 -14.06 -9.85
C ASN A 131 -14.72 -14.50 -11.18
#